data_49cef855436a871e181e949ac1654990
#
_entry.id   49cef855436a871e181e949ac1654990
#
_cell.length_a   1.000
_cell.length_b   1.000
_cell.length_c   1.000
_cell.angle_alpha   90.00
_cell.angle_beta   90.00
_cell.angle_gamma   90.00
#
_symmetry.space_group_name_H-M   'P 1'
#
loop_
_entity.id
_entity.type
_entity.pdbx_description
1 polymer ?
#
loop_
_entity_poly.entity_id
_entity_poly.type
_entity_poly.pdbx_seq_one_letter_code
_entity_poly.pdbx_strand_id
1 'polypeptide(L)'
;ATYWMRASEVYFLLAEAALHGISVNGSAEDLYRKGIAMSFEENGIPANEVDNYMNSGRTPMKYELSMWRPNVNVSEPSVTNATVKWGGSNEEKLEKIMIQKWIALYPNGQEAWSEYRRTGYPKLHKVMANYSNGEVDTNIGIRRMRYPANRATSDEDKQNLDKARQMLRDGQDKAGTRLWWDNKNK
;
A
#
# COMPACT_ATOMS: atom_id res chain seq x y z
N ALA A 1 10.77 13.36 -16.56
CA ALA A 1 9.34 13.53 -16.79
C ALA A 1 8.59 13.20 -15.48
N THR A 2 7.55 13.95 -15.16
CA THR A 2 6.66 13.65 -14.03
C THR A 2 5.53 12.78 -14.56
N TYR A 3 5.43 11.55 -14.07
CA TYR A 3 4.34 10.65 -14.43
C TYR A 3 3.18 10.85 -13.46
N TRP A 4 1.99 11.09 -13.98
CA TRP A 4 0.75 11.16 -13.19
C TRP A 4 0.18 9.78 -12.92
N MET A 5 0.29 8.90 -13.90
CA MET A 5 -0.14 7.51 -13.84
C MET A 5 0.69 6.69 -14.81
N ARG A 6 1.01 5.47 -14.45
CA ARG A 6 1.76 4.53 -15.30
C ARG A 6 0.81 3.51 -15.92
N ALA A 7 1.14 2.99 -17.08
CA ALA A 7 0.34 1.95 -17.74
C ALA A 7 0.30 0.66 -16.91
N SER A 8 1.40 0.29 -16.24
CA SER A 8 1.45 -0.83 -15.31
C SER A 8 0.42 -0.73 -14.21
N GLU A 9 0.21 0.46 -13.64
CA GLU A 9 -0.80 0.72 -12.63
C GLU A 9 -2.22 0.43 -13.14
N VAL A 10 -2.53 0.86 -14.37
CA VAL A 10 -3.83 0.59 -15.00
C VAL A 10 -4.10 -0.91 -15.11
N TYR A 11 -3.10 -1.70 -15.54
CA TYR A 11 -3.25 -3.15 -15.62
C TYR A 11 -3.49 -3.80 -14.27
N PHE A 12 -2.86 -3.33 -13.19
CA PHE A 12 -3.12 -3.85 -11.85
C PHE A 12 -4.52 -3.48 -11.34
N LEU A 13 -5.02 -2.28 -11.65
CA LEU A 13 -6.41 -1.90 -11.36
C LEU A 13 -7.42 -2.78 -12.10
N LEU A 14 -7.16 -3.07 -13.38
CA LEU A 14 -7.99 -3.97 -14.16
C LEU A 14 -7.92 -5.42 -13.63
N ALA A 15 -6.74 -5.87 -13.18
CA ALA A 15 -6.58 -7.19 -12.58
C ALA A 15 -7.41 -7.33 -11.29
N GLU A 16 -7.40 -6.29 -10.44
CA GLU A 16 -8.24 -6.23 -9.24
C GLU A 16 -9.73 -6.23 -9.61
N ALA A 17 -10.15 -5.42 -10.58
CA ALA A 17 -11.52 -5.36 -11.05
C ALA A 17 -12.01 -6.74 -11.55
N ALA A 18 -11.21 -7.42 -12.37
CA ALA A 18 -11.49 -8.77 -12.84
C ALA A 18 -11.59 -9.78 -11.69
N LEU A 19 -10.71 -9.67 -10.69
CA LEU A 19 -10.72 -10.54 -9.50
C LEU A 19 -12.01 -10.37 -8.67
N HIS A 20 -12.58 -9.16 -8.67
CA HIS A 20 -13.87 -8.86 -8.03
C HIS A 20 -15.09 -9.14 -8.93
N GLY A 21 -14.92 -9.75 -10.10
CA GLY A 21 -16.01 -10.12 -11.01
C GLY A 21 -16.53 -8.96 -11.86
N ILE A 22 -15.85 -7.83 -11.89
CA ILE A 22 -16.18 -6.72 -12.79
C ILE A 22 -15.75 -7.11 -14.20
N SER A 23 -16.65 -6.94 -15.17
CA SER A 23 -16.37 -7.24 -16.58
C SER A 23 -15.32 -6.28 -17.15
N VAL A 24 -14.16 -6.82 -17.49
CA VAL A 24 -13.05 -6.13 -18.13
C VAL A 24 -12.48 -6.99 -19.26
N ASN A 25 -11.66 -6.41 -20.11
CA ASN A 25 -11.05 -7.15 -21.21
C ASN A 25 -9.80 -7.92 -20.74
N GLY A 26 -9.98 -9.16 -20.33
CA GLY A 26 -8.94 -10.09 -19.89
C GLY A 26 -9.24 -10.75 -18.53
N SER A 27 -8.56 -11.84 -18.25
CA SER A 27 -8.62 -12.49 -16.94
C SER A 27 -7.77 -11.73 -15.91
N ALA A 28 -8.05 -11.92 -14.62
CA ALA A 28 -7.25 -11.32 -13.56
C ALA A 28 -5.78 -11.74 -13.66
N GLU A 29 -5.48 -12.98 -14.05
CA GLU A 29 -4.11 -13.45 -14.27
C GLU A 29 -3.43 -12.77 -15.45
N ASP A 30 -4.10 -12.68 -16.61
CA ASP A 30 -3.52 -12.04 -17.79
C ASP A 30 -3.21 -10.57 -17.53
N LEU A 31 -4.12 -9.87 -16.84
CA LEU A 31 -3.97 -8.47 -16.50
C LEU A 31 -2.86 -8.25 -15.47
N TYR A 32 -2.74 -9.12 -14.47
CA TYR A 32 -1.63 -9.14 -13.52
C TYR A 32 -0.28 -9.31 -14.22
N ARG A 33 -0.18 -10.28 -15.13
CA ARG A 33 1.04 -10.54 -15.94
C ARG A 33 1.38 -9.34 -16.82
N LYS A 34 0.39 -8.73 -17.46
CA LYS A 34 0.56 -7.51 -18.26
C LYS A 34 1.05 -6.34 -17.41
N GLY A 35 0.52 -6.18 -16.18
CA GLY A 35 0.99 -5.15 -15.25
C GLY A 35 2.47 -5.30 -14.93
N ILE A 36 2.93 -6.51 -14.65
CA ILE A 36 4.36 -6.80 -14.39
C ILE A 36 5.18 -6.52 -15.66
N ALA A 37 4.78 -7.04 -16.81
CA ALA A 37 5.51 -6.86 -18.07
C ALA A 37 5.65 -5.36 -18.41
N MET A 38 4.56 -4.60 -18.26
CA MET A 38 4.56 -3.15 -18.50
C MET A 38 5.47 -2.42 -17.49
N SER A 39 5.48 -2.83 -16.22
CA SER A 39 6.39 -2.26 -15.22
C SER A 39 7.86 -2.52 -15.57
N PHE A 40 8.20 -3.68 -16.12
CA PHE A 40 9.55 -3.97 -16.62
C PHE A 40 9.93 -3.06 -17.79
N GLU A 41 9.02 -2.91 -18.77
CA GLU A 41 9.22 -2.02 -19.92
C GLU A 41 9.43 -0.57 -19.48
N GLU A 42 8.56 -0.05 -18.60
CA GLU A 42 8.63 1.31 -18.04
C GLU A 42 9.94 1.60 -17.30
N ASN A 43 10.60 0.57 -16.77
CA ASN A 43 11.87 0.69 -16.06
C ASN A 43 13.07 0.20 -16.87
N GLY A 44 12.90 -0.09 -18.17
CA GLY A 44 13.98 -0.50 -19.06
C GLY A 44 14.58 -1.87 -18.74
N ILE A 45 13.82 -2.74 -18.07
CA ILE A 45 14.25 -4.12 -17.76
C ILE A 45 13.95 -4.99 -18.97
N PRO A 46 14.90 -5.83 -19.42
CA PRO A 46 14.73 -6.68 -20.60
C PRO A 46 13.53 -7.62 -20.49
N ALA A 47 12.76 -7.75 -21.58
CA ALA A 47 11.55 -8.57 -21.63
C ALA A 47 11.79 -10.07 -21.34
N ASN A 48 12.99 -10.59 -21.63
CA ASN A 48 13.35 -11.97 -21.33
C ASN A 48 13.44 -12.29 -19.83
N GLU A 49 13.51 -11.28 -18.96
CA GLU A 49 13.50 -11.47 -17.51
C GLU A 49 12.08 -11.59 -16.94
N VAL A 50 11.07 -11.17 -17.69
CA VAL A 50 9.68 -11.09 -17.23
C VAL A 50 9.13 -12.47 -16.85
N ASP A 51 9.31 -13.47 -17.69
CA ASP A 51 8.79 -14.81 -17.43
C ASP A 51 9.47 -15.49 -16.25
N ASN A 52 10.77 -15.30 -16.10
CA ASN A 52 11.53 -15.79 -14.95
C ASN A 52 11.00 -15.15 -13.65
N TYR A 53 10.73 -13.85 -13.67
CA TYR A 53 10.19 -13.14 -12.53
C TYR A 53 8.77 -13.62 -12.19
N MET A 54 7.86 -13.67 -13.18
CA MET A 54 6.45 -14.03 -12.97
C MET A 54 6.26 -15.47 -12.50
N ASN A 55 7.18 -16.38 -12.84
CA ASN A 55 7.14 -17.77 -12.41
C ASN A 55 7.94 -18.02 -11.11
N SER A 56 8.51 -16.96 -10.54
CA SER A 56 9.31 -17.04 -9.33
C SER A 56 8.47 -17.44 -8.12
N GLY A 57 8.94 -18.42 -7.38
CA GLY A 57 8.46 -18.76 -6.05
C GLY A 57 9.06 -17.89 -4.93
N ARG A 58 9.76 -16.81 -5.28
CA ARG A 58 10.33 -15.90 -4.27
C ARG A 58 9.23 -15.20 -3.48
N THR A 59 9.48 -15.07 -2.21
CA THR A 59 8.65 -14.32 -1.26
C THR A 59 9.41 -13.07 -0.80
N PRO A 60 8.72 -12.06 -0.27
CA PRO A 60 9.39 -10.98 0.41
C PRO A 60 10.34 -11.51 1.49
N MET A 61 11.53 -10.95 1.55
CA MET A 61 12.56 -11.40 2.49
C MET A 61 12.23 -10.95 3.92
N LYS A 62 12.81 -11.63 4.90
CA LYS A 62 12.85 -11.11 6.26
C LYS A 62 13.53 -9.75 6.27
N TYR A 63 13.10 -8.88 7.16
CA TYR A 63 13.76 -7.60 7.37
C TYR A 63 14.95 -7.79 8.30
N GLU A 64 16.13 -7.47 7.82
CA GLU A 64 17.35 -7.50 8.61
C GLU A 64 18.01 -6.13 8.51
N LEU A 65 18.14 -5.45 9.63
CA LEU A 65 18.89 -4.24 9.78
C LEU A 65 20.08 -4.52 10.70
N SER A 66 21.26 -4.64 10.12
CA SER A 66 22.53 -4.60 10.83
C SER A 66 23.00 -3.15 10.83
N MET A 67 22.73 -2.44 11.90
CA MET A 67 23.20 -1.06 12.02
C MET A 67 24.65 -1.04 12.46
N TRP A 68 25.35 -0.05 11.96
CA TRP A 68 26.73 0.34 12.26
C TRP A 68 27.02 0.51 13.77
N ARG A 69 25.99 0.54 14.60
CA ARG A 69 26.08 0.56 16.06
C ARG A 69 25.86 -0.84 16.62
N PRO A 70 26.77 -1.36 17.46
CA PRO A 70 26.78 -2.77 17.87
C PRO A 70 25.55 -3.25 18.66
N ASN A 71 24.58 -2.40 18.98
CA ASN A 71 23.41 -2.73 19.79
C ASN A 71 22.07 -2.56 19.09
N VAL A 72 22.04 -2.36 17.76
CA VAL A 72 20.80 -2.18 17.01
C VAL A 72 20.75 -3.17 15.85
N ASN A 73 20.67 -4.45 16.19
CA ASN A 73 20.34 -5.49 15.23
C ASN A 73 18.84 -5.77 15.31
N VAL A 74 18.15 -5.49 14.24
CA VAL A 74 16.73 -5.83 14.07
C VAL A 74 16.62 -6.96 13.06
N SER A 75 15.99 -8.06 13.45
CA SER A 75 15.66 -9.15 12.56
C SER A 75 14.18 -9.48 12.74
N GLU A 76 13.38 -9.22 11.71
CA GLU A 76 11.95 -9.50 11.71
C GLU A 76 11.63 -10.48 10.58
N PRO A 77 10.82 -11.51 10.84
CA PRO A 77 10.40 -12.45 9.81
C PRO A 77 9.65 -11.73 8.69
N SER A 78 9.58 -12.34 7.51
CA SER A 78 8.73 -11.83 6.45
C SER A 78 7.29 -11.70 6.93
N VAL A 79 6.65 -10.60 6.59
CA VAL A 79 5.25 -10.32 6.94
C VAL A 79 4.24 -11.05 6.07
N THR A 80 4.71 -11.71 5.00
CA THR A 80 3.88 -12.46 4.06
C THR A 80 4.66 -13.57 3.37
N ASN A 81 3.95 -14.62 2.95
CA ASN A 81 4.46 -15.71 2.11
C ASN A 81 3.96 -15.59 0.66
N ALA A 82 3.38 -14.46 0.27
CA ALA A 82 2.92 -14.24 -1.09
C ALA A 82 4.09 -14.33 -2.08
N THR A 83 3.96 -15.22 -3.07
CA THR A 83 4.93 -15.37 -4.16
C THR A 83 4.54 -14.48 -5.34
N VAL A 84 5.49 -14.22 -6.25
CA VAL A 84 5.17 -13.53 -7.53
C VAL A 84 4.29 -14.42 -8.40
N LYS A 85 4.53 -15.73 -8.41
CA LYS A 85 3.76 -16.69 -9.21
C LYS A 85 2.26 -16.60 -8.88
N TRP A 86 1.44 -16.45 -9.94
CA TRP A 86 -0.01 -16.42 -9.81
C TRP A 86 -0.58 -17.72 -9.23
N GLY A 87 -1.61 -17.61 -8.40
CA GLY A 87 -2.31 -18.74 -7.78
C GLY A 87 -2.74 -18.44 -6.35
N GLY A 88 -3.49 -19.37 -5.76
CA GLY A 88 -4.05 -19.26 -4.43
C GLY A 88 -5.50 -18.80 -4.41
N SER A 89 -6.01 -18.49 -3.22
CA SER A 89 -7.33 -17.91 -3.00
C SER A 89 -7.47 -16.50 -3.61
N ASN A 90 -8.68 -15.98 -3.71
CA ASN A 90 -8.89 -14.60 -4.20
C ASN A 90 -8.19 -13.57 -3.32
N GLU A 91 -8.14 -13.78 -2.01
CA GLU A 91 -7.42 -12.89 -1.10
C GLU A 91 -5.90 -12.92 -1.32
N GLU A 92 -5.32 -14.10 -1.53
CA GLU A 92 -3.89 -14.22 -1.86
C GLU A 92 -3.57 -13.62 -3.24
N LYS A 93 -4.47 -13.76 -4.21
CA LYS A 93 -4.34 -13.11 -5.52
C LYS A 93 -4.40 -11.59 -5.41
N LEU A 94 -5.31 -11.06 -4.58
CA LEU A 94 -5.38 -9.63 -4.30
C LEU A 94 -4.08 -9.13 -3.65
N GLU A 95 -3.57 -9.84 -2.66
CA GLU A 95 -2.28 -9.50 -2.03
C GLU A 95 -1.15 -9.44 -3.06
N LYS A 96 -1.08 -10.41 -3.98
CA LYS A 96 -0.07 -10.44 -5.07
C LYS A 96 -0.21 -9.24 -6.01
N ILE A 97 -1.44 -8.91 -6.45
CA ILE A 97 -1.69 -7.74 -7.27
C ILE A 97 -1.19 -6.48 -6.56
N MET A 98 -1.53 -6.31 -5.29
CA MET A 98 -1.17 -5.11 -4.53
C MET A 98 0.33 -5.01 -4.25
N ILE A 99 1.02 -6.12 -4.01
CA ILE A 99 2.48 -6.12 -3.88
C ILE A 99 3.14 -5.66 -5.18
N GLN A 100 2.71 -6.19 -6.33
CA GLN A 100 3.29 -5.81 -7.62
C GLN A 100 2.94 -4.36 -7.99
N LYS A 101 1.72 -3.92 -7.71
CA LYS A 101 1.32 -2.51 -7.87
C LYS A 101 2.18 -1.59 -7.00
N TRP A 102 2.42 -1.95 -5.74
CA TRP A 102 3.29 -1.19 -4.84
C TRP A 102 4.70 -1.00 -5.40
N ILE A 103 5.30 -2.07 -5.95
CA ILE A 103 6.61 -2.01 -6.59
C ILE A 103 6.58 -1.10 -7.82
N ALA A 104 5.58 -1.26 -8.68
CA ALA A 104 5.42 -0.49 -9.91
C ALA A 104 5.17 1.01 -9.66
N LEU A 105 4.53 1.36 -8.53
CA LEU A 105 4.26 2.74 -8.15
C LEU A 105 5.51 3.53 -7.75
N TYR A 106 6.64 2.88 -7.51
CA TYR A 106 7.85 3.62 -7.13
C TYR A 106 8.27 4.62 -8.25
N PRO A 107 8.56 5.90 -7.92
CA PRO A 107 8.61 6.52 -6.58
C PRO A 107 7.32 7.28 -6.16
N ASN A 108 6.15 6.95 -6.70
CA ASN A 108 4.87 7.59 -6.34
C ASN A 108 4.37 7.08 -4.96
N GLY A 109 4.99 7.55 -3.90
CA GLY A 109 4.67 7.13 -2.53
C GLY A 109 3.28 7.55 -2.06
N GLN A 110 2.71 8.63 -2.61
CA GLN A 110 1.37 9.10 -2.24
C GLN A 110 0.30 8.09 -2.67
N GLU A 111 0.37 7.61 -3.90
CA GLU A 111 -0.56 6.61 -4.42
C GLU A 111 -0.35 5.25 -3.73
N ALA A 112 0.90 4.83 -3.56
CA ALA A 112 1.23 3.61 -2.84
C ALA A 112 0.65 3.62 -1.41
N TRP A 113 0.79 4.73 -0.68
CA TRP A 113 0.21 4.87 0.66
C TRP A 113 -1.32 4.87 0.65
N SER A 114 -1.96 5.45 -0.38
CA SER A 114 -3.41 5.42 -0.54
C SER A 114 -3.92 3.99 -0.76
N GLU A 115 -3.25 3.23 -1.62
CA GLU A 115 -3.56 1.82 -1.87
C GLU A 115 -3.36 0.94 -0.64
N TYR A 116 -2.26 1.15 0.10
CA TYR A 116 -2.04 0.46 1.37
C TYR A 116 -3.20 0.69 2.36
N ARG A 117 -3.65 1.93 2.49
CA ARG A 117 -4.77 2.25 3.39
C ARG A 117 -6.09 1.64 2.91
N ARG A 118 -6.33 1.63 1.59
CA ARG A 118 -7.55 1.08 0.98
C ARG A 118 -7.61 -0.44 1.11
N THR A 119 -6.52 -1.13 0.82
CA THR A 119 -6.48 -2.58 0.68
C THR A 119 -5.89 -3.31 1.88
N GLY A 120 -5.07 -2.65 2.70
CA GLY A 120 -4.25 -3.28 3.73
C GLY A 120 -3.00 -3.98 3.18
N TYR A 121 -2.71 -3.84 1.87
CA TYR A 121 -1.56 -4.45 1.22
C TYR A 121 -0.62 -3.39 0.60
N PRO A 122 0.69 -3.70 0.48
CA PRO A 122 1.35 -4.88 1.02
C PRO A 122 1.31 -4.89 2.56
N LYS A 123 1.41 -6.07 3.18
CA LYS A 123 1.63 -6.15 4.62
C LYS A 123 2.98 -5.50 4.93
N LEU A 124 2.98 -4.58 5.87
CA LEU A 124 4.17 -3.86 6.30
C LEU A 124 4.57 -4.28 7.71
N HIS A 125 5.86 -4.17 8.02
CA HIS A 125 6.34 -4.36 9.38
C HIS A 125 5.73 -3.30 10.31
N LYS A 126 5.44 -3.71 11.54
CA LYS A 126 4.97 -2.79 12.58
C LYS A 126 6.02 -1.75 12.91
N VAL A 127 5.58 -0.62 13.44
CA VAL A 127 6.49 0.40 13.96
C VAL A 127 7.21 -0.17 15.19
N MET A 128 8.53 -0.38 15.07
CA MET A 128 9.33 -1.03 16.14
C MET A 128 9.43 -0.16 17.39
N ALA A 129 9.59 1.15 17.23
CA ALA A 129 9.63 2.10 18.33
C ALA A 129 8.68 3.26 18.03
N ASN A 130 7.63 3.37 18.82
CA ASN A 130 6.59 4.38 18.64
C ASN A 130 6.69 5.47 19.70
N TYR A 131 7.22 6.61 19.33
CA TYR A 131 7.36 7.79 20.17
C TYR A 131 6.26 8.84 19.92
N SER A 132 5.16 8.44 19.30
CA SER A 132 4.09 9.38 18.91
C SER A 132 3.14 9.78 20.05
N ASN A 133 3.31 9.27 21.26
CA ASN A 133 2.43 9.53 22.41
C ASN A 133 0.93 9.24 22.10
N GLY A 134 0.67 8.17 21.35
CA GLY A 134 -0.69 7.75 21.00
C GLY A 134 -1.30 8.44 19.79
N GLU A 135 -0.53 9.25 19.04
CA GLU A 135 -0.97 9.82 17.76
C GLU A 135 -1.05 8.78 16.64
N VAL A 136 -0.17 7.79 16.67
CA VAL A 136 -0.07 6.71 15.69
C VAL A 136 -0.21 5.38 16.41
N ASP A 137 -1.06 4.50 15.90
CA ASP A 137 -1.13 3.12 16.36
C ASP A 137 0.07 2.32 15.83
N THR A 138 0.72 1.56 16.71
CA THR A 138 1.92 0.76 16.39
C THR A 138 1.66 -0.28 15.30
N ASN A 139 0.44 -0.85 15.24
CA ASN A 139 0.12 -1.95 14.33
C ASN A 139 -0.32 -1.48 12.95
N ILE A 140 -0.98 -0.32 12.88
CA ILE A 140 -1.60 0.17 11.65
C ILE A 140 -0.89 1.39 11.04
N GLY A 141 0.02 2.01 11.78
CA GLY A 141 0.80 3.15 11.30
C GLY A 141 -0.02 4.42 11.08
N ILE A 142 0.50 5.31 10.24
CA ILE A 142 -0.14 6.57 9.89
C ILE A 142 -1.24 6.31 8.86
N ARG A 143 -2.47 6.74 9.17
CA ARG A 143 -3.65 6.56 8.31
C ARG A 143 -4.12 7.84 7.65
N ARG A 144 -3.83 9.00 8.24
CA ARG A 144 -4.20 10.32 7.72
C ARG A 144 -3.29 11.43 8.26
N MET A 145 -3.38 12.59 7.65
CA MET A 145 -2.85 13.81 8.25
C MET A 145 -3.89 14.41 9.18
N ARG A 146 -3.46 14.99 10.29
CA ARG A 146 -4.33 15.75 11.20
C ARG A 146 -4.85 17.01 10.51
N TYR A 147 -5.99 17.50 10.95
CA TYR A 147 -6.46 18.79 10.52
C TYR A 147 -5.54 19.91 11.00
N PRO A 148 -5.26 20.94 10.20
CA PRO A 148 -4.39 22.04 10.57
C PRO A 148 -5.09 23.02 11.53
N ALA A 149 -5.24 22.62 12.78
CA ALA A 149 -5.97 23.37 13.82
C ALA A 149 -5.44 24.79 14.04
N ASN A 150 -4.15 25.02 13.79
CA ASN A 150 -3.52 26.33 13.90
C ASN A 150 -3.97 27.34 12.82
N ARG A 151 -4.70 26.89 11.81
CA ARG A 151 -5.27 27.74 10.75
C ARG A 151 -6.73 28.09 10.97
N ALA A 152 -7.39 27.49 11.96
CA ALA A 152 -8.76 27.82 12.35
C ALA A 152 -8.76 29.09 13.23
N THR A 153 -8.70 30.28 12.61
CA THR A 153 -8.54 31.53 13.29
C THR A 153 -9.88 32.28 13.53
N SER A 154 -10.83 32.13 12.62
CA SER A 154 -12.19 32.66 12.76
C SER A 154 -13.09 31.68 13.53
N ASP A 155 -14.22 32.17 14.04
CA ASP A 155 -15.21 31.31 14.69
C ASP A 155 -15.88 30.34 13.71
N GLU A 156 -16.04 30.74 12.46
CA GLU A 156 -16.52 29.87 11.38
C GLU A 156 -15.53 28.74 11.11
N ASP A 157 -14.22 29.03 11.00
CA ASP A 157 -13.20 28.02 10.81
C ASP A 157 -13.17 27.01 11.96
N LYS A 158 -13.31 27.47 13.20
CA LYS A 158 -13.38 26.60 14.39
C LYS A 158 -14.61 25.68 14.34
N GLN A 159 -15.79 26.22 14.01
CA GLN A 159 -17.00 25.43 13.86
C GLN A 159 -16.88 24.40 12.74
N ASN A 160 -16.29 24.78 11.60
CA ASN A 160 -16.04 23.85 10.48
C ASN A 160 -15.04 22.75 10.86
N LEU A 161 -13.99 23.10 11.60
CA LEU A 161 -13.03 22.15 12.13
C LEU A 161 -13.69 21.15 13.10
N ASP A 162 -14.55 21.63 13.98
CA ASP A 162 -15.25 20.76 14.94
C ASP A 162 -16.26 19.85 14.23
N LYS A 163 -16.98 20.32 13.21
CA LYS A 163 -17.82 19.48 12.36
C LYS A 163 -17.01 18.42 11.64
N ALA A 164 -15.85 18.79 11.05
CA ALA A 164 -14.98 17.86 10.39
C ALA A 164 -14.43 16.78 11.33
N ARG A 165 -14.10 17.14 12.57
CA ARG A 165 -13.68 16.18 13.61
C ARG A 165 -14.78 15.21 14.01
N GLN A 166 -16.02 15.67 14.11
CA GLN A 166 -17.19 14.82 14.40
C GLN A 166 -17.46 13.78 13.29
N MET A 167 -17.05 14.06 12.05
CA MET A 167 -17.17 13.13 10.92
C MET A 167 -16.10 12.03 10.95
N LEU A 168 -15.08 12.13 11.79
CA LEU A 168 -14.06 11.10 11.90
C LEU A 168 -14.65 9.86 12.59
N ARG A 169 -14.39 8.69 12.02
CA ARG A 169 -14.97 7.42 12.43
C ARG A 169 -14.72 7.10 13.91
N ASP A 170 -13.51 7.36 14.39
CA ASP A 170 -13.09 7.06 15.75
C ASP A 170 -13.18 8.30 16.66
N GLY A 171 -13.77 9.39 16.17
CA GLY A 171 -14.01 10.62 16.93
C GLY A 171 -12.77 11.41 17.33
N GLN A 172 -11.58 11.00 16.94
CA GLN A 172 -10.33 11.63 17.34
C GLN A 172 -9.53 12.11 16.12
N ASP A 173 -9.07 13.36 16.20
CA ASP A 173 -8.19 13.96 15.18
C ASP A 173 -6.73 13.55 15.42
N LYS A 174 -6.44 12.27 15.16
CA LYS A 174 -5.11 11.67 15.27
C LYS A 174 -4.59 11.17 13.93
N ALA A 175 -3.29 11.04 13.81
CA ALA A 175 -2.67 10.50 12.60
C ALA A 175 -3.00 9.01 12.39
N GLY A 176 -3.29 8.26 13.46
CA GLY A 176 -3.73 6.86 13.39
C GLY A 176 -5.22 6.66 13.11
N THR A 177 -6.03 7.73 13.11
CA THR A 177 -7.48 7.63 12.87
C THR A 177 -7.77 7.29 11.41
N ARG A 178 -8.62 6.28 11.18
CA ARG A 178 -8.97 5.82 9.83
C ARG A 178 -9.92 6.79 9.13
N LEU A 179 -9.79 6.87 7.82
CA LEU A 179 -10.75 7.53 6.94
C LEU A 179 -11.95 6.60 6.66
N TRP A 180 -13.05 7.14 6.19
CA TRP A 180 -14.29 6.38 5.95
C TRP A 180 -14.12 5.22 4.94
N TRP A 181 -13.22 5.35 4.00
CA TRP A 181 -12.90 4.34 2.99
C TRP A 181 -11.77 3.37 3.41
N ASP A 182 -11.08 3.64 4.49
CA ASP A 182 -10.00 2.81 5.05
C ASP A 182 -10.60 1.71 5.94
N ASN A 183 -11.15 0.68 5.31
CA ASN A 183 -12.00 -0.31 5.97
C ASN A 183 -11.44 -1.73 6.06
N LYS A 184 -10.35 -2.03 5.38
CA LYS A 184 -9.88 -3.40 5.18
C LYS A 184 -9.60 -4.16 6.48
N ASN A 185 -9.25 -3.49 7.54
CA ASN A 185 -8.91 -4.13 8.83
C ASN A 185 -9.98 -3.81 9.89
N LYS A 186 -11.18 -4.27 9.65
CA LYS A 186 -12.24 -4.32 10.67
C LYS A 186 -12.08 -5.54 11.54
#